data_786fdaffa917769ab8e4ca0557a50b63
#
_entry.id   786fdaffa917769ab8e4ca0557a50b63
#
_cell.length_a   1.000
_cell.length_b   1.000
_cell.length_c   1.000
_cell.angle_alpha   90.00
_cell.angle_beta   90.00
_cell.angle_gamma   90.00
#
_symmetry.space_group_name_H-M   'P 1'
#
loop_
_entity.id
_entity.type
_entity.pdbx_description
1 polymer ?
#
loop_
_entity_poly.entity_id
_entity_poly.type
_entity_poly.pdbx_seq_one_letter_code
_entity_poly.pdbx_strand_id
1 'polypeptide(L)'
;SAGQRCSALRVLFLQQEVAPRIVELLIGAMNELAIGDPASLATDVGPVIDEEAKRTLETHVAAMATAGRVLHRVALPAATAHGTFVAPTLVELDGIGRLKREVFGPVLHVIRYPASALDQVIDAINDTGYGLTLGIHSRIDATVRHIVSRVRVGNVYVNRNIIGAVVGVQPFGGEGLSGTGPKAGGPNYLFRFAVERTLSINTAAAGGNAALLAQDEA
;
A
#
# COMPACT_ATOMS: atom_id res chain seq x y z
N SER A 1 3.92 -14.06 -2.08
CA SER A 1 4.67 -13.13 -1.20
C SER A 1 4.08 -13.02 0.21
N ALA A 2 3.02 -13.79 0.51
CA ALA A 2 2.35 -13.79 1.82
C ALA A 2 2.01 -12.37 2.33
N GLY A 3 1.50 -11.50 1.46
CA GLY A 3 1.18 -10.12 1.81
C GLY A 3 2.37 -9.21 2.13
N GLN A 4 3.61 -9.66 1.94
CA GLN A 4 4.83 -8.92 2.25
C GLN A 4 5.23 -8.00 1.08
N ARG A 5 4.33 -7.11 0.69
CA ARG A 5 4.56 -6.04 -0.29
C ARG A 5 4.02 -4.74 0.25
N CYS A 6 4.66 -3.64 -0.10
CA CYS A 6 4.25 -2.30 0.29
C CYS A 6 2.82 -1.94 -0.16
N SER A 7 2.36 -2.48 -1.29
CA SER A 7 1.02 -2.26 -1.84
C SER A 7 0.04 -3.42 -1.57
N ALA A 8 0.36 -4.37 -0.70
CA ALA A 8 -0.60 -5.40 -0.31
C ALA A 8 -1.76 -4.81 0.50
N LEU A 9 -2.95 -5.31 0.27
CA LEU A 9 -4.15 -4.85 0.96
C LEU A 9 -4.06 -5.18 2.46
N ARG A 10 -4.09 -4.16 3.31
CA ARG A 10 -4.04 -4.28 4.78
C ARG A 10 -5.40 -4.14 5.42
N VAL A 11 -6.20 -3.21 4.88
CA VAL A 11 -7.51 -2.88 5.40
C VAL A 11 -8.50 -2.79 4.25
N LEU A 12 -9.63 -3.44 4.40
CA LEU A 12 -10.74 -3.43 3.47
C LEU A 12 -11.97 -2.80 4.16
N PHE A 13 -12.33 -1.61 3.73
CA PHE A 13 -13.58 -0.99 4.14
C PHE A 13 -14.72 -1.49 3.28
N LEU A 14 -15.75 -2.02 3.91
CA LEU A 14 -16.94 -2.55 3.25
C LEU A 14 -18.19 -1.81 3.70
N GLN A 15 -18.95 -1.29 2.74
CA GLN A 15 -20.29 -0.77 3.03
C GLN A 15 -21.16 -1.87 3.62
N GLN A 16 -21.90 -1.56 4.68
CA GLN A 16 -22.62 -2.56 5.49
C GLN A 16 -23.54 -3.48 4.67
N GLU A 17 -24.19 -2.92 3.66
CA GLU A 17 -25.17 -3.62 2.84
C GLU A 17 -24.55 -4.74 1.98
N VAL A 18 -23.30 -4.57 1.55
CA VAL A 18 -22.60 -5.55 0.71
C VAL A 18 -21.61 -6.42 1.50
N ALA A 19 -21.26 -6.01 2.71
CA ALA A 19 -20.24 -6.67 3.52
C ALA A 19 -20.49 -8.17 3.75
N PRO A 20 -21.70 -8.65 4.09
CA PRO A 20 -21.91 -10.07 4.32
C PRO A 20 -21.55 -10.92 3.10
N ARG A 21 -21.98 -10.50 1.91
CA ARG A 21 -21.73 -11.23 0.68
C ARG A 21 -20.25 -11.20 0.28
N ILE A 22 -19.59 -10.06 0.45
CA ILE A 22 -18.16 -9.93 0.12
C ILE A 22 -17.31 -10.78 1.08
N VAL A 23 -17.62 -10.78 2.38
CA VAL A 23 -16.91 -11.60 3.37
C VAL A 23 -17.08 -13.09 3.06
N GLU A 24 -18.30 -13.53 2.71
CA GLU A 24 -18.55 -14.93 2.29
C GLU A 24 -17.68 -15.32 1.09
N LEU A 25 -17.64 -14.49 0.05
CA LEU A 25 -16.81 -14.73 -1.14
C LEU A 25 -15.30 -14.73 -0.82
N LEU A 26 -14.84 -13.82 0.05
CA LEU A 26 -13.47 -13.81 0.51
C LEU A 26 -13.08 -15.09 1.24
N ILE A 27 -13.93 -15.56 2.17
CA ILE A 27 -13.69 -16.81 2.89
C ILE A 27 -13.65 -17.99 1.92
N GLY A 28 -14.56 -18.04 0.95
CA GLY A 28 -14.54 -19.06 -0.11
C GLY A 28 -13.23 -19.05 -0.89
N ALA A 29 -12.80 -17.86 -1.35
CA ALA A 29 -11.53 -17.72 -2.08
C ALA A 29 -10.29 -18.06 -1.22
N MET A 30 -10.33 -17.72 0.08
CA MET A 30 -9.25 -18.08 1.00
C MET A 30 -9.10 -19.57 1.21
N ASN A 31 -10.20 -20.32 1.17
CA ASN A 31 -10.19 -21.79 1.32
C ASN A 31 -9.56 -22.51 0.11
N GLU A 32 -9.52 -21.86 -1.05
CA GLU A 32 -8.90 -22.40 -2.26
C GLU A 32 -7.38 -22.13 -2.31
N LEU A 33 -6.81 -21.36 -1.36
CA LEU A 33 -5.40 -21.01 -1.37
C LEU A 33 -4.53 -22.23 -1.06
N ALA A 34 -3.63 -22.56 -1.97
CA ALA A 34 -2.57 -23.55 -1.78
C ALA A 34 -1.39 -22.93 -1.02
N ILE A 35 -1.14 -23.38 0.21
CA ILE A 35 -0.05 -22.90 1.06
C ILE A 35 1.08 -23.92 1.04
N GLY A 36 2.30 -23.51 0.70
CA GLY A 36 3.40 -24.47 0.58
C GLY A 36 4.70 -23.86 0.07
N ASP A 37 5.56 -24.75 -0.45
CA ASP A 37 6.85 -24.38 -1.03
C ASP A 37 6.69 -23.45 -2.23
N PRO A 38 7.26 -22.22 -2.20
CA PRO A 38 7.16 -21.28 -3.30
C PRO A 38 7.91 -21.71 -4.58
N ALA A 39 8.73 -22.75 -4.54
CA ALA A 39 9.33 -23.34 -5.72
C ALA A 39 8.29 -24.11 -6.58
N SER A 40 7.17 -24.50 -5.99
CA SER A 40 6.05 -25.10 -6.71
C SER A 40 5.16 -24.05 -7.35
N LEU A 41 4.90 -24.16 -8.65
CA LEU A 41 3.98 -23.26 -9.37
C LEU A 41 2.53 -23.39 -8.89
N ALA A 42 2.17 -24.45 -8.19
CA ALA A 42 0.84 -24.65 -7.60
C ALA A 42 0.67 -23.94 -6.26
N THR A 43 1.72 -23.32 -5.71
CA THR A 43 1.65 -22.63 -4.41
C THR A 43 1.22 -21.18 -4.62
N ASP A 44 0.13 -20.78 -3.94
CA ASP A 44 -0.35 -19.40 -3.90
C ASP A 44 0.33 -18.57 -2.81
N VAL A 45 0.55 -19.21 -1.64
CA VAL A 45 1.10 -18.52 -0.46
C VAL A 45 2.29 -19.28 0.09
N GLY A 46 3.46 -18.65 0.03
CA GLY A 46 4.71 -19.13 0.62
C GLY A 46 4.91 -18.67 2.07
N PRO A 47 6.12 -18.89 2.64
CA PRO A 47 6.47 -18.46 3.99
C PRO A 47 6.63 -16.93 4.09
N VAL A 48 6.59 -16.41 5.32
CA VAL A 48 7.10 -15.06 5.62
C VAL A 48 8.62 -15.10 5.73
N ILE A 49 9.24 -13.91 5.73
CA ILE A 49 10.69 -13.77 5.52
C ILE A 49 11.53 -14.49 6.61
N ASP A 50 11.10 -14.44 7.87
CA ASP A 50 11.84 -15.02 8.99
C ASP A 50 10.94 -15.33 10.20
N GLU A 51 11.53 -15.88 11.25
CA GLU A 51 10.84 -16.24 12.50
C GLU A 51 10.39 -15.01 13.30
N GLU A 52 11.06 -13.87 13.16
CA GLU A 52 10.65 -12.62 13.83
C GLU A 52 9.35 -12.09 13.22
N ALA A 53 9.27 -12.06 11.88
CA ALA A 53 8.06 -11.72 11.16
C ALA A 53 6.90 -12.65 11.52
N LYS A 54 7.14 -13.97 11.53
CA LYS A 54 6.15 -14.96 11.95
C LYS A 54 5.62 -14.70 13.36
N ARG A 55 6.52 -14.55 14.34
CA ARG A 55 6.15 -14.27 15.72
C ARG A 55 5.36 -12.96 15.87
N THR A 56 5.77 -11.91 15.15
CA THR A 56 5.09 -10.62 15.15
C THR A 56 3.66 -10.74 14.63
N LEU A 57 3.46 -11.46 13.53
CA LEU A 57 2.16 -11.68 12.91
C LEU A 57 1.26 -12.56 13.77
N GLU A 58 1.77 -13.64 14.33
CA GLU A 58 1.01 -14.52 15.23
C GLU A 58 0.59 -13.78 16.51
N THR A 59 1.48 -12.97 17.08
CA THR A 59 1.17 -12.10 18.22
C THR A 59 0.06 -11.10 17.87
N HIS A 60 0.13 -10.50 16.69
CA HIS A 60 -0.90 -9.59 16.22
C HIS A 60 -2.26 -10.31 16.05
N VAL A 61 -2.29 -11.48 15.41
CA VAL A 61 -3.53 -12.26 15.23
C VAL A 61 -4.13 -12.64 16.58
N ALA A 62 -3.30 -13.06 17.55
CA ALA A 62 -3.76 -13.37 18.88
C ALA A 62 -4.37 -12.14 19.60
N ALA A 63 -3.73 -10.97 19.49
CA ALA A 63 -4.26 -9.73 20.04
C ALA A 63 -5.59 -9.32 19.37
N MET A 64 -5.71 -9.51 18.05
CA MET A 64 -6.93 -9.19 17.30
C MET A 64 -8.08 -10.16 17.59
N ALA A 65 -7.79 -11.40 17.99
CA ALA A 65 -8.83 -12.34 18.45
C ALA A 65 -9.55 -11.85 19.72
N THR A 66 -8.87 -11.01 20.53
CA THR A 66 -9.45 -10.40 21.73
C THR A 66 -10.04 -9.01 21.47
N ALA A 67 -9.36 -8.20 20.64
CA ALA A 67 -9.74 -6.80 20.36
C ALA A 67 -10.72 -6.64 19.19
N GLY A 68 -10.92 -7.68 18.40
CA GLY A 68 -11.79 -7.72 17.24
C GLY A 68 -12.46 -9.07 17.11
N ARG A 69 -12.72 -9.50 15.88
CA ARG A 69 -13.28 -10.81 15.58
C ARG A 69 -12.53 -11.48 14.44
N VAL A 70 -11.88 -12.61 14.69
CA VAL A 70 -11.35 -13.45 13.62
C VAL A 70 -12.51 -14.07 12.86
N LEU A 71 -12.68 -13.69 11.61
CA LEU A 71 -13.74 -14.19 10.73
C LEU A 71 -13.36 -15.52 10.11
N HIS A 72 -12.10 -15.66 9.73
CA HIS A 72 -11.56 -16.87 9.10
C HIS A 72 -10.05 -16.95 9.25
N ARG A 73 -9.54 -18.17 9.35
CA ARG A 73 -8.11 -18.48 9.31
C ARG A 73 -7.93 -19.77 8.53
N VAL A 74 -7.11 -19.73 7.50
CA VAL A 74 -6.83 -20.90 6.66
C VAL A 74 -5.99 -21.92 7.44
N ALA A 75 -6.32 -23.19 7.32
CA ALA A 75 -5.53 -24.26 7.93
C ALA A 75 -4.17 -24.38 7.22
N LEU A 76 -3.09 -24.47 8.02
CA LEU A 76 -1.77 -24.73 7.46
C LEU A 76 -1.59 -26.23 7.21
N PRO A 77 -1.13 -26.64 6.00
CA PRO A 77 -0.77 -28.02 5.72
C PRO A 77 0.36 -28.53 6.61
N ALA A 78 0.39 -29.81 6.95
CA ALA A 78 1.45 -30.42 7.78
C ALA A 78 2.86 -30.19 7.19
N ALA A 79 3.00 -30.13 5.87
CA ALA A 79 4.26 -29.86 5.18
C ALA A 79 4.87 -28.47 5.53
N THR A 80 4.09 -27.55 6.07
CA THR A 80 4.55 -26.20 6.45
C THR A 80 5.10 -26.12 7.89
N ALA A 81 5.09 -27.22 8.63
CA ALA A 81 5.46 -27.26 10.06
C ALA A 81 6.89 -26.80 10.36
N HIS A 82 7.82 -26.97 9.40
CA HIS A 82 9.24 -26.64 9.56
C HIS A 82 9.64 -25.30 8.92
N GLY A 83 8.67 -24.48 8.49
CA GLY A 83 8.93 -23.19 7.86
C GLY A 83 8.30 -22.01 8.60
N THR A 84 8.64 -20.83 8.13
CA THR A 84 8.11 -19.55 8.68
C THR A 84 6.72 -19.23 8.10
N PHE A 85 5.82 -20.18 8.06
CA PHE A 85 4.48 -20.00 7.52
C PHE A 85 3.55 -19.34 8.52
N VAL A 86 2.74 -18.41 8.03
CA VAL A 86 1.66 -17.76 8.78
C VAL A 86 0.35 -17.99 8.02
N ALA A 87 -0.65 -18.47 8.71
CA ALA A 87 -1.95 -18.74 8.13
C ALA A 87 -2.63 -17.45 7.64
N PRO A 88 -3.05 -17.36 6.38
CA PRO A 88 -3.89 -16.26 5.91
C PRO A 88 -5.09 -16.07 6.83
N THR A 89 -5.24 -14.87 7.36
CA THR A 89 -6.24 -14.58 8.41
C THR A 89 -7.06 -13.36 8.05
N LEU A 90 -8.37 -13.48 8.19
CA LEU A 90 -9.34 -12.41 8.01
C LEU A 90 -9.88 -11.97 9.38
N VAL A 91 -9.70 -10.70 9.70
CA VAL A 91 -10.10 -10.12 11.00
C VAL A 91 -11.08 -8.99 10.76
N GLU A 92 -12.17 -8.94 11.51
CA GLU A 92 -13.08 -7.80 11.52
C GLU A 92 -12.77 -6.88 12.70
N LEU A 93 -12.69 -5.58 12.44
CA LEU A 93 -12.44 -4.52 13.41
C LEU A 93 -13.58 -3.50 13.40
N ASP A 94 -13.76 -2.81 14.51
CA ASP A 94 -14.68 -1.69 14.66
C ASP A 94 -14.14 -0.36 14.10
N GLY A 95 -12.84 -0.27 13.85
CA GLY A 95 -12.21 0.91 13.26
C GLY A 95 -10.72 0.77 13.04
N ILE A 96 -10.18 1.54 12.10
CA ILE A 96 -8.76 1.49 11.71
C ILE A 96 -7.82 1.92 12.86
N GLY A 97 -8.31 2.72 13.81
CA GLY A 97 -7.54 3.15 14.99
C GLY A 97 -7.09 2.00 15.91
N ARG A 98 -7.62 0.77 15.73
CA ARG A 98 -7.12 -0.44 16.38
C ARG A 98 -5.74 -0.85 15.87
N LEU A 99 -5.39 -0.47 14.65
CA LEU A 99 -4.10 -0.77 14.04
C LEU A 99 -3.10 0.33 14.40
N LYS A 100 -2.17 0.04 15.29
CA LYS A 100 -1.16 1.00 15.75
C LYS A 100 0.08 1.04 14.87
N ARG A 101 0.26 0.06 13.98
CA ARG A 101 1.37 -0.07 13.04
C ARG A 101 0.93 -0.90 11.84
N GLU A 102 1.72 -0.85 10.77
CA GLU A 102 1.54 -1.74 9.63
C GLU A 102 1.72 -3.21 10.03
N VAL A 103 0.81 -4.07 9.54
CA VAL A 103 0.85 -5.52 9.72
C VAL A 103 1.31 -6.15 8.41
N PHE A 104 2.61 -6.43 8.31
CA PHE A 104 3.27 -6.79 7.06
C PHE A 104 3.28 -8.31 6.83
N GLY A 105 2.12 -8.85 6.44
CA GLY A 105 1.93 -10.28 6.27
C GLY A 105 0.54 -10.65 5.75
N PRO A 106 0.17 -11.95 5.77
CA PRO A 106 -1.07 -12.46 5.21
C PRO A 106 -2.27 -12.26 6.16
N VAL A 107 -2.44 -11.04 6.66
CA VAL A 107 -3.55 -10.67 7.54
C VAL A 107 -4.32 -9.52 6.92
N LEU A 108 -5.61 -9.73 6.65
CA LEU A 108 -6.51 -8.73 6.12
C LEU A 108 -7.50 -8.30 7.21
N HIS A 109 -7.62 -6.98 7.41
CA HIS A 109 -8.57 -6.39 8.34
C HIS A 109 -9.78 -5.85 7.57
N VAL A 110 -10.97 -6.23 8.01
CA VAL A 110 -12.24 -5.75 7.45
C VAL A 110 -12.87 -4.77 8.42
N ILE A 111 -13.33 -3.65 7.91
CA ILE A 111 -14.08 -2.63 8.67
C ILE A 111 -15.36 -2.35 7.91
N ARG A 112 -16.50 -2.51 8.57
CA ARG A 112 -17.81 -2.19 7.99
C ARG A 112 -18.18 -0.74 8.31
N TYR A 113 -18.81 -0.08 7.33
CA TYR A 113 -19.30 1.27 7.52
C TYR A 113 -20.68 1.47 6.89
N PRO A 114 -21.57 2.29 7.47
CA PRO A 114 -22.84 2.65 6.83
C PRO A 114 -22.57 3.61 5.67
N ALA A 115 -23.37 3.57 4.62
CA ALA A 115 -23.22 4.41 3.43
C ALA A 115 -23.05 5.92 3.76
N SER A 116 -23.72 6.39 4.81
CA SER A 116 -23.66 7.77 5.29
C SER A 116 -22.33 8.18 5.94
N ALA A 117 -21.45 7.21 6.27
CA ALA A 117 -20.18 7.45 6.96
C ALA A 117 -18.96 7.47 6.00
N LEU A 118 -19.16 7.59 4.69
CA LEU A 118 -18.06 7.55 3.72
C LEU A 118 -17.01 8.63 4.02
N ASP A 119 -17.40 9.83 4.37
CA ASP A 119 -16.48 10.92 4.69
C ASP A 119 -15.63 10.61 5.92
N GLN A 120 -16.23 10.01 6.94
CA GLN A 120 -15.52 9.56 8.14
C GLN A 120 -14.49 8.46 7.81
N VAL A 121 -14.81 7.56 6.87
CA VAL A 121 -13.86 6.55 6.38
C VAL A 121 -12.67 7.21 5.69
N ILE A 122 -12.91 8.20 4.82
CA ILE A 122 -11.84 8.94 4.12
C ILE A 122 -10.94 9.65 5.12
N ASP A 123 -11.53 10.33 6.10
CA ASP A 123 -10.78 11.03 7.14
C ASP A 123 -9.96 10.04 7.99
N ALA A 124 -10.55 8.91 8.39
CA ALA A 124 -9.85 7.86 9.14
C ALA A 124 -8.69 7.23 8.36
N ILE A 125 -8.80 7.08 7.04
CA ILE A 125 -7.70 6.64 6.17
C ILE A 125 -6.57 7.68 6.18
N ASN A 126 -6.90 8.96 5.97
CA ASN A 126 -5.92 10.04 5.95
C ASN A 126 -5.20 10.20 7.30
N ASP A 127 -5.90 10.01 8.41
CA ASP A 127 -5.37 10.14 9.77
C ASP A 127 -4.36 9.03 10.14
N THR A 128 -4.31 7.94 9.38
CA THR A 128 -3.23 6.94 9.56
C THR A 128 -1.85 7.50 9.25
N GLY A 129 -1.77 8.55 8.45
CA GLY A 129 -0.52 9.11 7.92
C GLY A 129 0.12 8.28 6.81
N TYR A 130 -0.38 7.07 6.51
CA TYR A 130 0.05 6.27 5.37
C TYR A 130 -0.73 6.63 4.11
N GLY A 131 -0.06 6.69 2.96
CA GLY A 131 -0.70 7.04 1.70
C GLY A 131 0.05 6.50 0.49
N LEU A 132 0.26 5.18 0.38
CA LEU A 132 0.92 4.58 -0.77
C LEU A 132 -0.07 4.21 -1.86
N THR A 133 -0.96 3.25 -1.59
CA THR A 133 -1.96 2.77 -2.55
C THR A 133 -3.35 2.73 -1.92
N LEU A 134 -4.34 3.14 -2.70
CA LEU A 134 -5.76 3.02 -2.36
C LEU A 134 -6.52 2.40 -3.53
N GLY A 135 -7.36 1.41 -3.25
CA GLY A 135 -8.30 0.84 -4.22
C GLY A 135 -9.72 1.32 -3.96
N ILE A 136 -10.43 1.66 -5.02
CA ILE A 136 -11.85 2.01 -4.98
C ILE A 136 -12.60 1.07 -5.92
N HIS A 137 -13.59 0.37 -5.41
CA HIS A 137 -14.49 -0.46 -6.21
C HIS A 137 -15.89 0.15 -6.17
N SER A 138 -16.27 0.85 -7.23
CA SER A 138 -17.57 1.49 -7.38
C SER A 138 -17.92 1.69 -8.85
N ARG A 139 -19.22 1.60 -9.18
CA ARG A 139 -19.78 1.97 -10.49
C ARG A 139 -20.34 3.38 -10.50
N ILE A 140 -20.25 4.11 -9.39
CA ILE A 140 -20.78 5.46 -9.24
C ILE A 140 -19.64 6.46 -9.35
N ASP A 141 -19.52 7.11 -10.51
CA ASP A 141 -18.45 8.07 -10.78
C ASP A 141 -18.37 9.22 -9.78
N ALA A 142 -19.51 9.72 -9.32
CA ALA A 142 -19.54 10.79 -8.32
C ALA A 142 -18.87 10.35 -7.02
N THR A 143 -19.10 9.10 -6.56
CA THR A 143 -18.46 8.53 -5.39
C THR A 143 -16.96 8.40 -5.61
N VAL A 144 -16.53 7.91 -6.77
CA VAL A 144 -15.11 7.79 -7.12
C VAL A 144 -14.41 9.14 -7.07
N ARG A 145 -14.98 10.16 -7.77
CA ARG A 145 -14.43 11.53 -7.77
C ARG A 145 -14.38 12.13 -6.36
N HIS A 146 -15.41 11.92 -5.57
CA HIS A 146 -15.46 12.40 -4.19
C HIS A 146 -14.32 11.82 -3.35
N ILE A 147 -14.11 10.49 -3.38
CA ILE A 147 -13.03 9.84 -2.67
C ILE A 147 -11.67 10.36 -3.16
N VAL A 148 -11.43 10.35 -4.48
CA VAL A 148 -10.15 10.78 -5.07
C VAL A 148 -9.79 12.22 -4.71
N SER A 149 -10.79 13.12 -4.62
CA SER A 149 -10.54 14.53 -4.29
C SER A 149 -10.14 14.78 -2.83
N ARG A 150 -10.33 13.80 -1.94
CA ARG A 150 -10.12 13.95 -0.49
C ARG A 150 -9.02 13.08 0.08
N VAL A 151 -8.71 11.94 -0.55
CA VAL A 151 -7.67 11.04 -0.04
C VAL A 151 -6.26 11.58 -0.31
N ARG A 152 -5.38 11.39 0.67
CA ARG A 152 -3.94 11.73 0.59
C ARG A 152 -3.14 10.47 0.29
N VAL A 153 -3.17 10.06 -0.97
CA VAL A 153 -2.57 8.80 -1.41
C VAL A 153 -1.87 8.99 -2.74
N GLY A 154 -0.66 8.49 -2.84
CA GLY A 154 0.14 8.64 -4.05
C GLY A 154 -0.40 7.87 -5.26
N ASN A 155 -0.94 6.67 -5.07
CA ASN A 155 -1.49 5.85 -6.15
C ASN A 155 -2.91 5.40 -5.84
N VAL A 156 -3.88 5.88 -6.61
CA VAL A 156 -5.29 5.49 -6.52
C VAL A 156 -5.65 4.60 -7.70
N TYR A 157 -6.26 3.45 -7.41
CA TYR A 157 -6.70 2.47 -8.40
C TYR A 157 -8.22 2.28 -8.33
N VAL A 158 -8.89 2.39 -9.46
CA VAL A 158 -10.35 2.26 -9.54
C VAL A 158 -10.71 1.00 -10.30
N ASN A 159 -11.54 0.15 -9.69
CA ASN A 159 -12.06 -1.11 -10.26
C ASN A 159 -10.96 -2.06 -10.76
N ARG A 160 -9.83 -2.09 -10.09
CA ARG A 160 -8.70 -2.99 -10.32
C ARG A 160 -7.95 -3.29 -9.03
N ASN A 161 -7.01 -4.22 -9.07
CA ASN A 161 -6.14 -4.49 -7.91
C ASN A 161 -5.20 -3.31 -7.62
N ILE A 162 -4.73 -3.22 -6.37
CA ILE A 162 -3.84 -2.15 -5.88
C ILE A 162 -2.37 -2.56 -5.83
N ILE A 163 -2.03 -3.75 -6.32
CA ILE A 163 -0.69 -4.31 -6.20
C ILE A 163 0.20 -3.81 -7.34
N GLY A 164 1.28 -3.11 -6.95
CA GLY A 164 2.30 -2.64 -7.86
C GLY A 164 1.86 -1.57 -8.85
N ALA A 165 2.78 -1.23 -9.74
CA ALA A 165 2.59 -0.30 -10.84
C ALA A 165 3.29 -0.84 -12.09
N VAL A 166 2.81 -0.42 -13.26
CA VAL A 166 3.46 -0.76 -14.53
C VAL A 166 4.63 0.19 -14.73
N VAL A 167 5.84 -0.36 -14.77
CA VAL A 167 7.07 0.42 -14.96
C VAL A 167 7.02 1.21 -16.26
N GLY A 168 7.40 2.49 -16.22
CA GLY A 168 7.37 3.40 -17.37
C GLY A 168 5.99 3.98 -17.72
N VAL A 169 4.92 3.47 -17.11
CA VAL A 169 3.54 3.93 -17.37
C VAL A 169 2.91 4.54 -16.13
N GLN A 170 3.13 3.92 -14.97
CA GLN A 170 2.54 4.33 -13.70
C GLN A 170 3.66 4.68 -12.71
N PRO A 171 4.02 5.94 -12.53
CA PRO A 171 4.93 6.35 -11.46
C PRO A 171 4.42 5.88 -10.10
N PHE A 172 5.31 5.30 -9.29
CA PHE A 172 4.95 4.67 -8.02
C PHE A 172 5.63 5.35 -6.84
N GLY A 173 4.82 5.74 -5.86
CA GLY A 173 5.28 6.37 -4.62
C GLY A 173 4.12 6.92 -3.82
N GLY A 174 4.30 7.06 -2.52
CA GLY A 174 3.29 7.49 -1.57
C GLY A 174 3.50 8.90 -1.04
N GLU A 175 2.65 9.24 -0.10
CA GLU A 175 2.66 10.49 0.66
C GLU A 175 2.78 10.20 2.17
N GLY A 176 3.10 11.21 2.95
CA GLY A 176 3.22 11.11 4.40
C GLY A 176 4.26 10.06 4.82
N LEU A 177 3.87 9.10 5.64
CA LEU A 177 4.72 7.99 6.09
C LEU A 177 5.11 7.02 4.95
N SER A 178 4.43 7.09 3.80
CA SER A 178 4.64 6.20 2.67
C SER A 178 5.49 6.81 1.54
N GLY A 179 5.98 8.04 1.69
CA GLY A 179 6.78 8.66 0.65
C GLY A 179 7.33 10.03 1.03
N THR A 180 8.46 10.39 0.43
CA THR A 180 9.21 11.62 0.76
C THR A 180 9.47 12.53 -0.45
N GLY A 181 8.84 12.30 -1.57
CA GLY A 181 9.09 13.14 -2.74
C GLY A 181 8.62 12.54 -4.05
N PRO A 182 9.22 12.92 -5.18
CA PRO A 182 8.80 12.50 -6.50
C PRO A 182 8.73 10.98 -6.64
N LYS A 183 7.73 10.50 -7.35
CA LYS A 183 7.49 9.07 -7.53
C LYS A 183 8.55 8.40 -8.39
N ALA A 184 8.94 7.18 -8.04
CA ALA A 184 9.83 6.37 -8.83
C ALA A 184 9.25 6.15 -10.24
N GLY A 185 10.07 6.32 -11.27
CA GLY A 185 9.67 6.24 -12.68
C GLY A 185 8.83 7.42 -13.17
N GLY A 186 8.65 8.47 -12.34
CA GLY A 186 7.95 9.69 -12.73
C GLY A 186 8.85 10.76 -13.34
N PRO A 187 8.28 11.74 -14.06
CA PRO A 187 9.05 12.77 -14.76
C PRO A 187 9.87 13.67 -13.83
N ASN A 188 9.45 13.80 -12.58
CA ASN A 188 10.12 14.63 -11.60
C ASN A 188 11.17 13.88 -10.74
N TYR A 189 11.39 12.58 -10.98
CA TYR A 189 12.23 11.76 -10.11
C TYR A 189 13.71 12.16 -10.18
N LEU A 190 14.21 12.54 -11.35
CA LEU A 190 15.61 12.94 -11.55
C LEU A 190 15.96 14.21 -10.81
N PHE A 191 15.04 15.14 -10.61
CA PHE A 191 15.28 16.36 -9.84
C PHE A 191 15.69 16.09 -8.38
N ARG A 192 15.37 14.91 -7.87
CA ARG A 192 15.77 14.48 -6.53
C ARG A 192 17.29 14.29 -6.39
N PHE A 193 17.99 14.06 -7.49
CA PHE A 193 19.44 13.85 -7.56
C PHE A 193 20.18 15.08 -8.08
N ALA A 194 19.49 16.18 -8.33
CA ALA A 194 20.05 17.42 -8.82
C ALA A 194 20.05 18.48 -7.72
N VAL A 195 21.08 19.29 -7.71
CA VAL A 195 21.21 20.47 -6.84
C VAL A 195 21.34 21.69 -7.74
N GLU A 196 20.51 22.69 -7.49
CA GLU A 196 20.61 23.96 -8.19
C GLU A 196 21.91 24.67 -7.79
N ARG A 197 22.67 25.16 -8.78
CA ARG A 197 23.88 25.94 -8.58
C ARG A 197 23.87 27.18 -9.47
N THR A 198 24.02 28.32 -8.85
CA THR A 198 24.17 29.60 -9.56
C THR A 198 25.64 29.98 -9.65
N LEU A 199 26.10 30.30 -10.86
CA LEU A 199 27.39 30.90 -11.12
C LEU A 199 27.20 32.30 -11.71
N SER A 200 27.75 33.32 -11.07
CA SER A 200 27.75 34.67 -11.58
C SER A 200 29.20 35.15 -11.71
N ILE A 201 29.60 35.58 -12.89
CA ILE A 201 30.96 36.06 -13.17
C ILE A 201 30.87 37.54 -13.55
N ASN A 202 31.62 38.37 -12.82
CA ASN A 202 31.80 39.77 -13.20
C ASN A 202 32.92 39.89 -14.23
N THR A 203 32.59 39.91 -15.50
CA THR A 203 33.54 39.99 -16.60
C THR A 203 34.26 41.36 -16.68
N ALA A 204 33.63 42.44 -16.19
CA ALA A 204 34.25 43.76 -16.15
C ALA A 204 35.41 43.83 -15.13
N ALA A 205 35.35 43.09 -14.02
CA ALA A 205 36.42 43.04 -13.02
C ALA A 205 37.67 42.30 -13.52
N ALA A 206 37.55 41.47 -14.53
CA ALA A 206 38.70 40.79 -15.18
C ALA A 206 39.39 41.64 -16.25
N GLY A 207 38.99 42.88 -16.49
CA GLY A 207 39.58 43.81 -17.49
C GLY A 207 39.30 43.42 -18.95
N GLY A 208 38.39 42.50 -19.20
CA GLY A 208 38.05 42.06 -20.54
C GLY A 208 36.87 42.82 -21.14
N ASN A 209 36.89 43.02 -22.46
CA ASN A 209 35.73 43.51 -23.21
C ASN A 209 34.73 42.37 -23.30
N ALA A 210 33.54 42.58 -22.76
CA ALA A 210 32.46 41.59 -22.78
C ALA A 210 32.12 41.06 -24.19
N ALA A 211 32.29 41.87 -25.23
CA ALA A 211 32.10 41.49 -26.62
C ALA A 211 33.18 40.52 -27.15
N LEU A 212 34.40 40.57 -26.60
CA LEU A 212 35.48 39.65 -26.96
C LEU A 212 35.39 38.32 -26.26
N LEU A 213 34.92 38.31 -24.99
CA LEU A 213 34.68 37.08 -24.22
C LEU A 213 33.53 36.25 -24.74
N ALA A 214 32.56 36.85 -25.42
CA ALA A 214 31.45 36.14 -26.05
C ALA A 214 31.82 35.50 -27.41
N GLN A 215 33.00 35.74 -27.97
CA GLN A 215 33.44 35.18 -29.24
C GLN A 215 34.19 33.86 -29.13
N ASP A 216 34.62 33.47 -27.94
CA ASP A 216 35.39 32.23 -27.70
C ASP A 216 34.52 30.97 -27.48
N GLU A 217 33.17 31.09 -27.58
CA GLU A 217 32.24 29.97 -27.44
C GLU A 217 31.56 29.56 -28.79
N ALA A 218 32.17 29.82 -29.94
CA ALA A 218 31.65 29.44 -31.25
C ALA A 218 32.41 28.25 -31.87
#